data_514182da39b1b0065341efd46c77a956
#
_entry.id   514182da39b1b0065341efd46c77a956
#
_cell.length_a   1.000
_cell.length_b   1.000
_cell.length_c   1.000
_cell.angle_alpha   90.00
_cell.angle_beta   90.00
_cell.angle_gamma   90.00
#
_symmetry.space_group_name_H-M   'P 1'
#
loop_
_entity.id
_entity.type
_entity.pdbx_description
1 polymer ?
#
loop_
_entity_poly.entity_id
_entity_poly.type
_entity_poly.pdbx_seq_one_letter_code
_entity_poly.pdbx_strand_id
1 'polypeptide(L)'
;MSTNEVGKALGTGVVIEAVESMTGAESIAPDHMGRGARPSTQYVPDVAHASHALQREVENFLYRQAALLDAKRWQDWTGLFADDGVYWVPVAPEQTDWLGEPSIFAEDRLLMEVRMGRLTHPNAWSQAAAWGTNHLVGNVVIEAVDGDTVRTYSRFQVMELRRDTVRHFGGSYRHTLRRGADGSFRIALQRVDLMNGQAAYDYVIQAWL
;
A
#
# COMPACT_ATOMS: atom_id res chain seq x y z
N MET A 1 20.51 64.99 -40.76
CA MET A 1 21.15 63.83 -41.39
C MET A 1 21.00 62.72 -40.42
N SER A 2 20.00 61.96 -40.67
CA SER A 2 20.01 60.63 -41.30
C SER A 2 20.46 59.55 -40.29
N THR A 3 19.83 58.61 -39.96
CA THR A 3 18.81 57.63 -40.39
C THR A 3 18.94 56.46 -39.44
N ASN A 4 17.85 55.94 -38.92
CA ASN A 4 17.29 54.64 -39.31
C ASN A 4 18.17 53.45 -38.89
N GLU A 5 17.72 52.40 -38.34
CA GLU A 5 16.60 51.53 -38.65
C GLU A 5 16.42 50.47 -37.57
N VAL A 6 15.23 50.23 -37.23
CA VAL A 6 14.47 48.98 -37.41
C VAL A 6 14.76 47.85 -36.47
N GLY A 7 13.82 47.69 -35.57
CA GLY A 7 13.54 46.43 -34.90
C GLY A 7 13.12 45.36 -35.89
N LYS A 8 13.62 44.17 -35.72
CA LYS A 8 13.09 43.00 -36.39
C LYS A 8 12.69 41.95 -35.34
N ALA A 9 11.42 41.78 -35.25
CA ALA A 9 10.78 40.70 -34.53
C ALA A 9 11.40 39.37 -34.98
N LEU A 10 11.93 38.61 -34.03
CA LEU A 10 12.28 37.22 -34.24
C LEU A 10 11.04 36.38 -33.95
N GLY A 11 10.63 35.71 -35.00
CA GLY A 11 9.38 35.04 -35.17
C GLY A 11 9.20 33.85 -34.25
N THR A 12 7.96 33.69 -33.94
CA THR A 12 7.29 32.60 -33.28
C THR A 12 7.26 31.31 -34.14
N GLY A 13 8.38 30.94 -34.74
CA GLY A 13 8.41 29.76 -35.63
C GLY A 13 9.20 28.55 -35.16
N VAL A 14 9.97 28.70 -34.08
CA VAL A 14 10.94 27.64 -33.68
C VAL A 14 10.41 26.72 -32.58
N VAL A 15 9.29 27.05 -31.93
CA VAL A 15 8.77 26.27 -30.81
C VAL A 15 7.85 25.13 -31.26
N ILE A 16 7.33 25.16 -32.48
CA ILE A 16 6.36 24.16 -32.97
C ILE A 16 7.03 22.93 -33.58
N GLU A 17 8.21 23.06 -34.18
CA GLU A 17 8.91 21.91 -34.76
C GLU A 17 9.56 20.98 -33.75
N ALA A 18 9.85 21.45 -32.54
CA ALA A 18 10.44 20.62 -31.50
C ALA A 18 9.42 19.70 -30.79
N VAL A 19 8.12 19.94 -30.94
CA VAL A 19 7.06 19.14 -30.31
C VAL A 19 6.62 18.00 -31.24
N GLU A 20 6.71 18.16 -32.56
CA GLU A 20 6.32 17.10 -33.51
C GLU A 20 7.35 15.96 -33.63
N SER A 21 8.61 16.19 -33.27
CA SER A 21 9.63 15.13 -33.32
C SER A 21 9.65 14.21 -32.10
N MET A 22 8.86 14.50 -31.05
CA MET A 22 8.75 13.64 -29.86
C MET A 22 7.52 12.70 -29.87
N THR A 23 6.69 12.77 -30.92
CA THR A 23 5.55 11.85 -31.06
C THR A 23 5.90 10.52 -31.71
N GLY A 24 7.16 10.27 -31.99
CA GLY A 24 7.69 8.99 -32.49
C GLY A 24 8.26 8.06 -31.44
N ALA A 25 8.10 8.35 -30.17
CA ALA A 25 8.31 7.33 -29.12
C ALA A 25 7.15 6.34 -29.24
N GLU A 26 7.37 5.24 -29.96
CA GLU A 26 6.55 4.06 -29.82
C GLU A 26 6.37 3.82 -28.34
N SER A 27 5.14 3.99 -27.86
CA SER A 27 4.71 3.52 -26.56
C SER A 27 5.05 2.04 -26.54
N ILE A 28 6.17 1.70 -25.92
CA ILE A 28 6.42 0.35 -25.44
C ILE A 28 5.43 0.19 -24.29
N ALA A 29 4.17 -0.05 -24.64
CA ALA A 29 3.23 -0.62 -23.71
C ALA A 29 3.87 -1.95 -23.30
N PRO A 30 4.23 -2.16 -22.03
CA PRO A 30 4.75 -3.44 -21.60
C PRO A 30 3.62 -4.45 -21.81
N ASP A 31 3.81 -5.33 -22.78
CA ASP A 31 2.94 -6.43 -23.13
C ASP A 31 2.90 -7.51 -22.01
N HIS A 32 3.32 -7.14 -20.81
CA HIS A 32 3.44 -7.99 -19.63
C HIS A 32 2.32 -7.77 -18.61
N MET A 33 1.47 -6.79 -18.82
CA MET A 33 0.22 -6.73 -18.07
C MET A 33 -0.73 -7.74 -18.69
N GLY A 34 -0.78 -8.92 -18.10
CA GLY A 34 -1.74 -9.96 -18.48
C GLY A 34 -3.12 -9.33 -18.64
N ARG A 35 -3.77 -9.60 -19.78
CA ARG A 35 -5.11 -9.11 -20.09
C ARG A 35 -6.05 -9.56 -18.98
N GLY A 36 -6.37 -8.67 -18.06
CA GLY A 36 -7.33 -8.95 -16.98
C GLY A 36 -7.00 -8.35 -15.61
N ALA A 37 -5.75 -7.92 -15.37
CA ALA A 37 -5.38 -7.30 -14.10
C ALA A 37 -6.15 -5.98 -13.89
N ARG A 38 -7.21 -6.04 -13.08
CA ARG A 38 -7.94 -4.82 -12.70
C ARG A 38 -7.19 -4.15 -11.55
N PRO A 39 -6.87 -2.85 -11.62
CA PRO A 39 -6.33 -2.15 -10.48
C PRO A 39 -7.18 -2.39 -9.23
N SER A 40 -6.55 -2.55 -8.07
CA SER A 40 -7.25 -2.73 -6.80
C SER A 40 -8.27 -1.61 -6.51
N THR A 41 -8.10 -0.46 -7.16
CA THR A 41 -9.01 0.68 -7.11
C THR A 41 -10.35 0.46 -7.79
N GLN A 42 -10.51 -0.59 -8.62
CA GLN A 42 -11.77 -0.91 -9.31
C GLN A 42 -12.70 -1.80 -8.49
N TYR A 43 -12.20 -2.35 -7.37
CA TYR A 43 -13.04 -3.13 -6.49
C TYR A 43 -14.01 -2.22 -5.72
N VAL A 44 -15.28 -2.58 -5.75
CA VAL A 44 -16.34 -1.94 -4.96
C VAL A 44 -16.76 -2.96 -3.90
N PRO A 45 -16.57 -2.67 -2.61
CA PRO A 45 -16.94 -3.61 -1.56
C PRO A 45 -18.46 -3.73 -1.42
N ASP A 46 -18.91 -4.93 -1.12
CA ASP A 46 -20.27 -5.14 -0.62
C ASP A 46 -20.38 -4.57 0.79
N VAL A 47 -21.52 -3.96 1.11
CA VAL A 47 -21.73 -3.37 2.43
C VAL A 47 -22.68 -4.26 3.22
N ALA A 48 -22.17 -4.95 4.23
CA ALA A 48 -23.01 -5.72 5.12
C ALA A 48 -23.80 -4.84 6.08
N HIS A 49 -24.98 -5.31 6.48
CA HIS A 49 -25.74 -4.66 7.53
C HIS A 49 -25.07 -4.90 8.89
N ALA A 50 -24.38 -3.91 9.42
CA ALA A 50 -23.70 -3.97 10.70
C ALA A 50 -24.17 -2.87 11.64
N SER A 51 -24.07 -3.10 12.96
CA SER A 51 -24.40 -2.07 13.94
C SER A 51 -23.35 -0.94 13.93
N HIS A 52 -23.75 0.27 14.27
CA HIS A 52 -22.81 1.39 14.45
C HIS A 52 -21.74 1.08 15.50
N ALA A 53 -22.06 0.31 16.53
CA ALA A 53 -21.09 -0.10 17.55
C ALA A 53 -20.00 -1.00 16.96
N LEU A 54 -20.38 -2.00 16.16
CA LEU A 54 -19.43 -2.88 15.48
C LEU A 54 -18.59 -2.09 14.45
N GLN A 55 -19.19 -1.21 13.68
CA GLN A 55 -18.47 -0.35 12.74
C GLN A 55 -17.39 0.46 13.46
N ARG A 56 -17.75 1.11 14.58
CA ARG A 56 -16.81 1.90 15.38
C ARG A 56 -15.71 1.06 16.00
N GLU A 57 -16.03 -0.14 16.47
CA GLU A 57 -15.06 -1.07 17.03
C GLU A 57 -14.01 -1.48 15.98
N VAL A 58 -14.45 -1.84 14.78
CA VAL A 58 -13.58 -2.17 13.65
C VAL A 58 -12.70 -0.98 13.26
N GLU A 59 -13.27 0.21 13.11
CA GLU A 59 -12.52 1.42 12.79
C GLU A 59 -11.42 1.69 13.83
N ASN A 60 -11.77 1.65 15.11
CA ASN A 60 -10.81 1.85 16.20
C ASN A 60 -9.69 0.81 16.21
N PHE A 61 -10.00 -0.44 15.86
CA PHE A 61 -9.01 -1.51 15.73
C PHE A 61 -8.02 -1.20 14.60
N LEU A 62 -8.50 -0.82 13.41
CA LEU A 62 -7.66 -0.50 12.26
C LEU A 62 -6.83 0.78 12.50
N TYR A 63 -7.38 1.79 13.15
CA TYR A 63 -6.62 3.00 13.49
C TYR A 63 -5.54 2.72 14.54
N ARG A 64 -5.82 1.84 15.50
CA ARG A 64 -4.80 1.38 16.46
C ARG A 64 -3.68 0.61 15.75
N GLN A 65 -4.01 -0.26 14.81
CA GLN A 65 -3.04 -1.01 14.00
C GLN A 65 -2.09 -0.04 13.28
N ALA A 66 -2.62 0.97 12.58
CA ALA A 66 -1.86 2.00 11.90
C ALA A 66 -0.94 2.77 12.87
N ALA A 67 -1.47 3.19 14.01
CA ALA A 67 -0.70 3.89 15.03
C ALA A 67 0.46 3.07 15.62
N LEU A 68 0.30 1.77 15.76
CA LEU A 68 1.37 0.87 16.22
C LEU A 68 2.50 0.76 15.20
N LEU A 69 2.18 0.71 13.90
CA LEU A 69 3.18 0.72 12.82
C LEU A 69 3.96 2.04 12.81
N ASP A 70 3.29 3.17 12.89
CA ASP A 70 3.93 4.50 12.89
C ASP A 70 4.79 4.72 14.14
N ALA A 71 4.36 4.19 15.27
CA ALA A 71 5.12 4.23 16.51
C ALA A 71 6.25 3.17 16.58
N LYS A 72 6.41 2.32 15.55
CA LYS A 72 7.38 1.21 15.50
C LYS A 72 7.23 0.23 16.66
N ARG A 73 6.00 0.05 17.14
CA ARG A 73 5.66 -0.91 18.21
C ARG A 73 5.40 -2.28 17.59
N TRP A 74 6.44 -2.87 17.03
CA TRP A 74 6.37 -4.09 16.20
C TRP A 74 5.79 -5.29 16.95
N GLN A 75 6.19 -5.50 18.20
CA GLN A 75 5.67 -6.61 19.04
C GLN A 75 4.16 -6.45 19.30
N ASP A 76 3.72 -5.24 19.59
CA ASP A 76 2.31 -4.98 19.83
C ASP A 76 1.49 -5.14 18.56
N TRP A 77 2.06 -4.73 17.41
CA TRP A 77 1.43 -4.90 16.12
C TRP A 77 1.32 -6.37 15.71
N THR A 78 2.40 -7.17 15.82
CA THR A 78 2.35 -8.61 15.56
C THR A 78 1.43 -9.33 16.53
N GLY A 79 1.29 -8.83 17.75
CA GLY A 79 0.33 -9.31 18.76
C GLY A 79 -1.14 -9.10 18.40
N LEU A 80 -1.45 -8.28 17.40
CA LEU A 80 -2.82 -8.16 16.87
C LEU A 80 -3.22 -9.35 16.00
N PHE A 81 -2.26 -10.11 15.48
CA PHE A 81 -2.54 -11.29 14.66
C PHE A 81 -2.92 -12.49 15.51
N ALA A 82 -3.82 -13.32 14.99
CA ALA A 82 -4.07 -14.64 15.53
C ALA A 82 -2.82 -15.52 15.37
N ASP A 83 -2.76 -16.67 16.06
CA ASP A 83 -1.60 -17.57 15.97
C ASP A 83 -1.37 -18.10 14.54
N ASP A 84 -2.44 -18.29 13.78
CA ASP A 84 -2.46 -18.65 12.37
C ASP A 84 -2.64 -17.43 11.44
N GLY A 85 -2.42 -16.23 11.96
CA GLY A 85 -2.63 -14.98 11.23
C GLY A 85 -1.58 -14.75 10.15
N VAL A 86 -2.01 -14.14 9.04
CA VAL A 86 -1.20 -13.92 7.84
C VAL A 86 -1.22 -12.46 7.45
N TYR A 87 -0.04 -11.92 7.13
CA TYR A 87 0.15 -10.67 6.44
C TYR A 87 0.54 -10.94 4.98
N TRP A 88 -0.26 -10.46 4.05
CA TRP A 88 -0.11 -10.77 2.64
C TRP A 88 -0.20 -9.54 1.74
N VAL A 89 0.83 -9.34 0.89
CA VAL A 89 0.88 -8.32 -0.15
C VAL A 89 1.06 -9.04 -1.48
N PRO A 90 -0.03 -9.32 -2.23
CA PRO A 90 0.04 -9.97 -3.52
C PRO A 90 0.74 -9.09 -4.56
N VAL A 91 1.30 -9.69 -5.60
CA VAL A 91 1.82 -8.97 -6.77
C VAL A 91 0.66 -8.53 -7.68
N ALA A 92 -0.38 -9.36 -7.80
CA ALA A 92 -1.52 -9.11 -8.67
C ALA A 92 -2.84 -9.20 -7.90
N PRO A 93 -3.81 -8.33 -8.20
CA PRO A 93 -5.09 -8.27 -7.48
C PRO A 93 -5.95 -9.53 -7.64
N GLU A 94 -5.72 -10.33 -8.69
CA GLU A 94 -6.44 -11.58 -8.96
C GLU A 94 -5.98 -12.75 -8.08
N GLN A 95 -4.83 -12.64 -7.44
CA GLN A 95 -4.33 -13.69 -6.54
C GLN A 95 -5.30 -13.93 -5.40
N THR A 96 -5.62 -15.20 -5.16
CA THR A 96 -6.55 -15.63 -4.13
C THR A 96 -5.91 -16.47 -3.03
N ASP A 97 -4.69 -16.94 -3.26
CA ASP A 97 -3.95 -17.79 -2.33
C ASP A 97 -2.56 -17.21 -2.06
N TRP A 98 -2.26 -17.01 -0.78
CA TRP A 98 -0.98 -16.46 -0.34
C TRP A 98 0.18 -17.48 -0.39
N LEU A 99 -0.12 -18.79 -0.46
CA LEU A 99 0.87 -19.86 -0.54
C LEU A 99 1.19 -20.29 -1.98
N GLY A 100 0.22 -20.19 -2.87
CA GLY A 100 0.31 -20.80 -4.20
C GLY A 100 1.01 -19.93 -5.25
N GLU A 101 1.19 -18.63 -4.99
CA GLU A 101 1.65 -17.68 -5.99
C GLU A 101 2.71 -16.72 -5.42
N PRO A 102 3.65 -16.23 -6.27
CA PRO A 102 4.63 -15.24 -5.83
C PRO A 102 3.97 -13.99 -5.26
N SER A 103 4.47 -13.49 -4.15
CA SER A 103 3.95 -12.31 -3.47
C SER A 103 5.07 -11.32 -3.16
N ILE A 104 4.72 -10.04 -2.99
CA ILE A 104 5.66 -9.05 -2.45
C ILE A 104 5.98 -9.43 -1.00
N PHE A 105 4.95 -9.76 -0.22
CA PHE A 105 5.06 -10.35 1.10
C PHE A 105 3.99 -11.43 1.28
N ALA A 106 4.38 -12.55 1.88
CA ALA A 106 3.49 -13.59 2.36
C ALA A 106 4.09 -14.09 3.68
N GLU A 107 3.63 -13.55 4.80
CA GLU A 107 4.24 -13.74 6.10
C GLU A 107 3.22 -14.28 7.10
N ASP A 108 3.50 -15.46 7.64
CA ASP A 108 2.89 -15.92 8.88
C ASP A 108 3.53 -15.21 10.09
N ARG A 109 3.09 -15.50 11.27
CA ARG A 109 3.63 -14.89 12.50
C ARG A 109 5.12 -15.13 12.67
N LEU A 110 5.63 -16.31 12.32
CA LEU A 110 7.06 -16.62 12.44
C LEU A 110 7.89 -15.72 11.51
N LEU A 111 7.46 -15.57 10.27
CA LEU A 111 8.14 -14.70 9.30
C LEU A 111 8.05 -13.22 9.70
N MET A 112 6.92 -12.76 10.26
CA MET A 112 6.81 -11.41 10.81
C MET A 112 7.81 -11.19 11.95
N GLU A 113 7.98 -12.14 12.86
CA GLU A 113 8.96 -12.08 13.95
C GLU A 113 10.41 -12.05 13.43
N VAL A 114 10.73 -12.88 12.43
CA VAL A 114 12.04 -12.86 11.76
C VAL A 114 12.31 -11.50 11.13
N ARG A 115 11.33 -10.93 10.42
CA ARG A 115 11.45 -9.60 9.82
C ARG A 115 11.63 -8.52 10.87
N MET A 116 10.87 -8.57 11.96
CA MET A 116 11.00 -7.65 13.08
C MET A 116 12.41 -7.71 13.69
N GLY A 117 12.97 -8.92 13.87
CA GLY A 117 14.33 -9.11 14.33
C GLY A 117 15.37 -8.43 13.42
N ARG A 118 15.13 -8.40 12.10
CA ARG A 118 15.99 -7.68 11.14
C ARG A 118 15.90 -6.17 11.29
N LEU A 119 14.72 -5.62 11.61
CA LEU A 119 14.54 -4.17 11.79
C LEU A 119 15.33 -3.61 12.98
N THR A 120 15.54 -4.42 14.00
CA THR A 120 16.23 -4.06 15.24
C THR A 120 17.69 -4.54 15.32
N HIS A 121 18.16 -5.30 14.30
CA HIS A 121 19.49 -5.90 14.33
C HIS A 121 20.59 -4.84 14.11
N PRO A 122 21.65 -4.79 14.94
CA PRO A 122 22.68 -3.77 14.84
C PRO A 122 23.44 -3.77 13.52
N ASN A 123 23.50 -4.93 12.82
CA ASN A 123 24.14 -5.07 11.51
C ASN A 123 23.16 -4.92 10.33
N ALA A 124 21.95 -4.46 10.56
CA ALA A 124 20.99 -4.19 9.50
C ALA A 124 21.28 -2.84 8.83
N TRP A 125 22.30 -2.79 7.99
CA TRP A 125 22.77 -1.58 7.29
C TRP A 125 21.67 -0.84 6.54
N SER A 126 20.69 -1.57 6.01
CA SER A 126 19.52 -0.98 5.35
C SER A 126 18.60 -0.21 6.30
N GLN A 127 18.70 -0.49 7.61
CA GLN A 127 17.90 0.13 8.67
C GLN A 127 18.62 1.29 9.39
N ALA A 128 19.91 1.49 9.11
CA ALA A 128 20.74 2.53 9.77
C ALA A 128 20.27 3.97 9.48
N ALA A 129 19.49 4.17 8.42
CA ALA A 129 18.94 5.48 8.11
C ALA A 129 17.74 5.80 9.01
N ALA A 130 17.65 7.05 9.49
CA ALA A 130 16.43 7.55 10.10
C ALA A 130 15.27 7.43 9.11
N TRP A 131 14.18 6.82 9.54
CA TRP A 131 12.97 6.65 8.74
C TRP A 131 11.74 6.61 9.64
N GLY A 132 10.60 6.90 9.07
CA GLY A 132 9.30 6.83 9.72
C GLY A 132 8.21 6.68 8.70
N THR A 133 7.06 6.24 9.16
CA THR A 133 5.85 6.12 8.37
C THR A 133 4.72 6.93 8.97
N ASN A 134 3.76 7.28 8.13
CA ASN A 134 2.48 7.82 8.54
C ASN A 134 1.38 7.12 7.75
N HIS A 135 0.58 6.32 8.43
CA HIS A 135 -0.54 5.57 7.86
C HIS A 135 -1.84 6.34 8.03
N LEU A 136 -2.55 6.52 6.94
CA LEU A 136 -3.92 7.00 6.93
C LEU A 136 -4.84 5.87 6.46
N VAL A 137 -5.77 5.44 7.31
CA VAL A 137 -6.78 4.43 7.01
C VAL A 137 -8.15 5.10 6.96
N GLY A 138 -8.92 4.81 5.93
CA GLY A 138 -10.24 5.39 5.76
C GLY A 138 -11.16 4.53 4.89
N ASN A 139 -12.38 4.99 4.68
CA ASN A 139 -13.39 4.30 3.89
C ASN A 139 -13.59 2.86 4.37
N VAL A 140 -13.67 2.68 5.69
CA VAL A 140 -13.82 1.38 6.32
C VAL A 140 -15.23 0.85 6.09
N VAL A 141 -15.32 -0.33 5.50
CA VAL A 141 -16.57 -1.02 5.18
C VAL A 141 -16.51 -2.42 5.79
N ILE A 142 -17.56 -2.82 6.47
CA ILE A 142 -17.77 -4.22 6.86
C ILE A 142 -18.46 -4.93 5.69
N GLU A 143 -17.79 -5.90 5.10
CA GLU A 143 -18.30 -6.65 3.95
C GLU A 143 -19.13 -7.87 4.37
N ALA A 144 -18.79 -8.48 5.51
CA ALA A 144 -19.55 -9.61 6.05
C ALA A 144 -19.32 -9.77 7.55
N VAL A 145 -20.33 -10.28 8.22
CA VAL A 145 -20.28 -10.74 9.62
C VAL A 145 -20.77 -12.19 9.63
N ASP A 146 -19.92 -13.11 10.08
CA ASP A 146 -20.22 -14.53 10.15
C ASP A 146 -19.76 -15.07 11.52
N GLY A 147 -20.70 -15.15 12.46
CA GLY A 147 -20.41 -15.46 13.83
C GLY A 147 -19.39 -14.50 14.44
N ASP A 148 -18.25 -15.04 14.88
CA ASP A 148 -17.13 -14.28 15.46
C ASP A 148 -16.17 -13.72 14.42
N THR A 149 -16.45 -13.92 13.12
CA THR A 149 -15.60 -13.46 12.03
C THR A 149 -16.21 -12.24 11.34
N VAL A 150 -15.39 -11.22 11.16
CA VAL A 150 -15.76 -9.99 10.45
C VAL A 150 -14.79 -9.79 9.29
N ARG A 151 -15.32 -9.67 8.08
CA ARG A 151 -14.53 -9.30 6.91
C ARG A 151 -14.72 -7.82 6.62
N THR A 152 -13.60 -7.13 6.40
CA THR A 152 -13.62 -5.69 6.19
C THR A 152 -12.80 -5.30 4.97
N TYR A 153 -13.21 -4.21 4.36
CA TYR A 153 -12.47 -3.49 3.34
C TYR A 153 -12.19 -2.07 3.83
N SER A 154 -11.00 -1.55 3.52
CA SER A 154 -10.68 -0.15 3.76
C SER A 154 -9.69 0.38 2.74
N ARG A 155 -9.57 1.68 2.62
CA ARG A 155 -8.53 2.34 1.85
C ARG A 155 -7.40 2.77 2.77
N PHE A 156 -6.18 2.80 2.22
CA PHE A 156 -5.04 3.33 2.94
C PHE A 156 -4.17 4.23 2.07
N GLN A 157 -3.47 5.13 2.74
CA GLN A 157 -2.33 5.86 2.23
C GLN A 157 -1.22 5.80 3.27
N VAL A 158 0.00 5.54 2.81
CA VAL A 158 1.18 5.53 3.66
C VAL A 158 2.20 6.48 3.07
N MET A 159 2.68 7.38 3.90
CA MET A 159 3.86 8.19 3.61
C MET A 159 5.04 7.58 4.36
N GLU A 160 6.09 7.21 3.67
CA GLU A 160 7.38 6.80 4.24
C GLU A 160 8.38 7.94 4.04
N LEU A 161 8.97 8.42 5.12
CA LEU A 161 10.15 9.29 5.09
C LEU A 161 11.38 8.45 5.41
N ARG A 162 12.34 8.44 4.49
CA ARG A 162 13.63 7.78 4.70
C ARG A 162 14.76 8.73 4.27
N ARG A 163 15.56 9.17 5.23
CA ARG A 163 16.49 10.29 5.02
C ARG A 163 15.69 11.51 4.54
N ASP A 164 16.04 12.04 3.35
CA ASP A 164 15.38 13.21 2.75
C ASP A 164 14.38 12.83 1.64
N THR A 165 14.11 11.53 1.50
CA THR A 165 13.20 11.02 0.45
C THR A 165 11.87 10.64 1.06
N VAL A 166 10.80 11.19 0.50
CA VAL A 166 9.41 10.82 0.81
C VAL A 166 8.90 9.88 -0.27
N ARG A 167 8.28 8.80 0.15
CA ARG A 167 7.59 7.84 -0.72
C ARG A 167 6.15 7.72 -0.30
N HIS A 168 5.29 7.48 -1.27
CA HIS A 168 3.87 7.30 -1.04
C HIS A 168 3.44 5.93 -1.54
N PHE A 169 2.69 5.23 -0.71
CA PHE A 169 2.00 4.00 -1.05
C PHE A 169 0.50 4.23 -0.87
N GLY A 170 -0.27 3.57 -1.68
CA GLY A 170 -1.72 3.63 -1.57
C GLY A 170 -2.36 2.38 -2.13
N GLY A 171 -3.54 2.08 -1.63
CA GLY A 171 -4.26 0.89 -2.04
C GLY A 171 -5.45 0.59 -1.16
N SER A 172 -5.71 -0.69 -0.98
CA SER A 172 -6.77 -1.16 -0.10
C SER A 172 -6.28 -2.29 0.81
N TYR A 173 -6.90 -2.34 1.98
CA TYR A 173 -6.80 -3.47 2.90
C TYR A 173 -8.05 -4.31 2.83
N ARG A 174 -7.87 -5.62 2.94
CA ARG A 174 -8.93 -6.56 3.30
C ARG A 174 -8.49 -7.30 4.54
N HIS A 175 -9.28 -7.19 5.60
CA HIS A 175 -9.02 -7.93 6.82
C HIS A 175 -10.07 -9.01 7.03
N THR A 176 -9.61 -10.16 7.49
CA THR A 176 -10.45 -11.14 8.19
C THR A 176 -10.10 -11.05 9.66
N LEU A 177 -11.03 -10.51 10.44
CA LEU A 177 -10.90 -10.34 11.87
C LEU A 177 -11.69 -11.44 12.57
N ARG A 178 -11.09 -12.06 13.59
CA ARG A 178 -11.78 -13.04 14.46
C ARG A 178 -11.78 -12.54 15.90
N ARG A 179 -12.86 -12.79 16.62
CA ARG A 179 -12.88 -12.52 18.06
C ARG A 179 -12.07 -13.58 18.81
N GLY A 180 -11.16 -13.13 19.63
CA GLY A 180 -10.46 -13.96 20.59
C GLY A 180 -11.36 -14.30 21.79
N ALA A 181 -10.88 -15.19 22.65
CA ALA A 181 -11.59 -15.58 23.87
C ALA A 181 -11.82 -14.41 24.85
N ASP A 182 -11.00 -13.38 24.77
CA ASP A 182 -11.11 -12.12 25.51
C ASP A 182 -12.10 -11.12 24.90
N GLY A 183 -12.77 -11.50 23.80
CA GLY A 183 -13.69 -10.67 23.05
C GLY A 183 -13.02 -9.63 22.14
N SER A 184 -11.70 -9.48 22.16
CA SER A 184 -10.98 -8.56 21.29
C SER A 184 -10.78 -9.15 19.90
N PHE A 185 -10.63 -8.28 18.89
CA PHE A 185 -10.29 -8.73 17.55
C PHE A 185 -8.84 -9.22 17.43
N ARG A 186 -8.65 -10.26 16.60
CA ARG A 186 -7.37 -10.74 16.11
C ARG A 186 -7.41 -10.83 14.59
N ILE A 187 -6.32 -10.48 13.94
CA ILE A 187 -6.19 -10.55 12.48
C ILE A 187 -5.89 -11.99 12.07
N ALA A 188 -6.83 -12.63 11.39
CA ALA A 188 -6.59 -13.92 10.74
C ALA A 188 -5.93 -13.73 9.37
N LEU A 189 -6.31 -12.67 8.64
CA LEU A 189 -5.69 -12.29 7.39
C LEU A 189 -5.70 -10.76 7.28
N GLN A 190 -4.55 -10.18 6.98
CA GLN A 190 -4.43 -8.85 6.42
C GLN A 190 -3.89 -8.96 5.01
N ARG A 191 -4.72 -8.69 4.03
CA ARG A 191 -4.31 -8.56 2.64
C ARG A 191 -4.16 -7.08 2.30
N VAL A 192 -3.03 -6.74 1.65
CA VAL A 192 -2.67 -5.39 1.25
C VAL A 192 -2.58 -5.35 -0.27
N ASP A 193 -3.58 -4.81 -0.93
CA ASP A 193 -3.58 -4.63 -2.38
C ASP A 193 -3.02 -3.25 -2.73
N LEU A 194 -1.77 -3.22 -3.19
CA LEU A 194 -1.11 -1.99 -3.63
C LEU A 194 -1.66 -1.55 -4.99
N MET A 195 -1.94 -0.26 -5.13
CA MET A 195 -2.40 0.33 -6.40
C MET A 195 -1.37 0.16 -7.52
N ASN A 196 -0.09 0.17 -7.16
CA ASN A 196 1.04 0.03 -8.07
C ASN A 196 1.87 -1.24 -7.78
N GLY A 197 1.25 -2.31 -7.30
CA GLY A 197 1.94 -3.55 -6.90
C GLY A 197 2.81 -4.18 -7.98
N GLN A 198 2.51 -3.95 -9.25
CA GLN A 198 3.29 -4.43 -10.40
C GLN A 198 4.26 -3.40 -10.97
N ALA A 199 4.37 -2.21 -10.35
CA ALA A 199 5.31 -1.20 -10.80
C ALA A 199 6.76 -1.59 -10.46
N ALA A 200 7.70 -1.08 -11.23
CA ALA A 200 9.10 -1.18 -10.86
C ALA A 200 9.37 -0.29 -9.63
N TYR A 201 9.82 -0.91 -8.56
CA TYR A 201 10.32 -0.18 -7.39
C TYR A 201 11.83 0.00 -7.51
N ASP A 202 12.33 1.18 -7.20
CA ASP A 202 13.75 1.51 -7.17
C ASP A 202 14.43 1.05 -5.86
N TYR A 203 13.68 0.39 -4.97
CA TYR A 203 14.14 -0.05 -3.65
C TYR A 203 13.27 -1.19 -3.11
N VAL A 204 13.79 -1.88 -2.11
CA VAL A 204 13.04 -2.92 -1.39
C VAL A 204 12.13 -2.28 -0.35
N ILE A 205 10.82 -2.59 -0.41
CA ILE A 205 9.87 -2.18 0.62
C ILE A 205 10.27 -2.85 1.94
N GLN A 206 10.52 -2.06 2.96
CA GLN A 206 10.99 -2.56 4.26
C GLN A 206 9.96 -2.41 5.37
N ALA A 207 9.13 -1.37 5.29
CA ALA A 207 8.04 -1.17 6.23
C ALA A 207 6.88 -2.13 5.94
N TRP A 208 6.12 -2.49 6.97
CA TRP A 208 4.77 -2.99 6.77
C TRP A 208 3.88 -1.82 6.33
N LEU A 209 2.98 -2.13 5.43
CA LEU A 209 2.04 -1.17 4.85
C LEU A 209 0.66 -1.40 5.42
#